data_78a5efc0301ce390cb181a1fefcb0170
#
_entry.id   78a5efc0301ce390cb181a1fefcb0170
#
_cell.length_a   1.000
_cell.length_b   1.000
_cell.length_c   1.000
_cell.angle_alpha   90.00
_cell.angle_beta   90.00
_cell.angle_gamma   90.00
#
_symmetry.space_group_name_H-M   'P 1'
#
loop_
_entity.id
_entity.type
_entity.pdbx_description
1 polymer ?
#
loop_
_entity_poly.entity_id
_entity_poly.type
_entity_poly.pdbx_seq_one_letter_code
_entity_poly.pdbx_strand_id
1 'polypeptide(L)'
;MTYDFDLIVIGAGSGGVRASRISAGHGARVAVIEESRPGGTCVIRGCVPKKLLMYGSAFSAEAADAAGFGWQVAVDGHDWPELIDAKNRELDRLEGIYRSLLTNAGVELIEGRGLIAGPHEVAVGERHLTAERILVATGGWPQIPEVPGLAEHGITSNEALDLAARPDRVLVYGAGYIAVEFASIFNGFGAETHLVYRADLPLRGFDDDIREESAVALAGRGIILHPGCTLTGVTAQADGLKAVGLSDGTEIVVDQVMAATGRLPNTAGLGLKTVGITLGPKGEIPVDANSRSEVDSIFAVGDVTDRVALTPVAIAEGHAFADSVFGGRPRQVTHANIPSAVFTQPPIASVGLTEDGARSQYGEVAVFISRFNAMKNTISGRSEKTLMKLIVDTASDRVVGAHMLGPDAGEIMQGIGVAIIAGATKADFDATIGIHPTAAEEFVTMRTPRS
;
A
#
# COMPACT_ATOMS: atom_id res chain seq x y z
N MET A 1 19.56 35.71 8.69
CA MET A 1 19.73 34.83 9.88
C MET A 1 20.52 33.62 9.44
N THR A 2 21.43 33.13 10.26
CA THR A 2 22.18 31.91 9.96
C THR A 2 21.46 30.77 10.66
N TYR A 3 20.92 29.81 9.90
CA TYR A 3 20.28 28.61 10.42
C TYR A 3 21.31 27.50 10.63
N ASP A 4 21.00 26.54 11.52
CA ASP A 4 21.84 25.35 11.74
C ASP A 4 21.86 24.48 10.47
N PHE A 5 20.69 24.33 9.81
CA PHE A 5 20.50 23.56 8.58
C PHE A 5 19.79 24.38 7.50
N ASP A 6 19.96 23.96 6.26
CA ASP A 6 19.18 24.49 5.14
C ASP A 6 17.83 23.75 5.05
N LEU A 7 17.80 22.47 5.50
CA LEU A 7 16.61 21.64 5.57
C LEU A 7 16.60 20.76 6.83
N ILE A 8 15.49 20.78 7.57
CA ILE A 8 15.17 19.73 8.56
C ILE A 8 13.99 18.92 8.03
N VAL A 9 14.15 17.59 7.99
CA VAL A 9 13.09 16.66 7.62
C VAL A 9 12.58 15.92 8.86
N ILE A 10 11.27 15.90 9.08
CA ILE A 10 10.63 15.16 10.17
C ILE A 10 10.05 13.87 9.59
N GLY A 11 10.68 12.74 9.94
CA GLY A 11 10.35 11.40 9.45
C GLY A 11 11.34 10.86 8.42
N ALA A 12 11.99 9.73 8.74
CA ALA A 12 12.92 9.01 7.86
C ALA A 12 12.24 7.84 7.11
N GLY A 13 10.98 8.03 6.71
CA GLY A 13 10.29 7.14 5.78
C GLY A 13 10.71 7.37 4.32
N SER A 14 10.01 6.73 3.38
CA SER A 14 10.35 6.72 1.95
C SER A 14 10.49 8.12 1.34
N GLY A 15 9.56 9.02 1.63
CA GLY A 15 9.59 10.41 1.17
C GLY A 15 10.71 11.21 1.81
N GLY A 16 10.84 11.11 3.15
CA GLY A 16 11.82 11.86 3.92
C GLY A 16 13.27 11.48 3.57
N VAL A 17 13.59 10.19 3.50
CA VAL A 17 14.92 9.71 3.08
C VAL A 17 15.26 10.15 1.66
N ARG A 18 14.29 10.07 0.74
CA ARG A 18 14.51 10.55 -0.64
C ARG A 18 14.78 12.05 -0.67
N ALA A 19 13.92 12.84 -0.04
CA ALA A 19 14.07 14.30 0.02
C ALA A 19 15.40 14.72 0.65
N SER A 20 15.78 14.13 1.79
CA SER A 20 17.02 14.42 2.50
C SER A 20 18.25 14.19 1.63
N ARG A 21 18.32 13.00 1.01
CA ARG A 21 19.49 12.62 0.18
C ARG A 21 19.63 13.46 -1.07
N ILE A 22 18.53 13.75 -1.76
CA ILE A 22 18.59 14.56 -2.98
C ILE A 22 18.92 16.02 -2.65
N SER A 23 18.34 16.58 -1.58
CA SER A 23 18.65 17.94 -1.12
C SER A 23 20.13 18.07 -0.73
N ALA A 24 20.68 17.11 0.02
CA ALA A 24 22.10 17.08 0.34
C ALA A 24 22.98 16.94 -0.92
N GLY A 25 22.55 16.14 -1.91
CA GLY A 25 23.20 16.04 -3.22
C GLY A 25 23.21 17.35 -4.01
N HIS A 26 22.29 18.27 -3.75
CA HIS A 26 22.27 19.63 -4.28
C HIS A 26 23.10 20.63 -3.42
N GLY A 27 23.76 20.15 -2.37
CA GLY A 27 24.64 20.97 -1.52
C GLY A 27 23.96 21.53 -0.26
N ALA A 28 22.73 21.17 0.04
CA ALA A 28 22.06 21.60 1.27
C ALA A 28 22.62 20.88 2.50
N ARG A 29 22.73 21.59 3.63
CA ARG A 29 22.97 21.02 4.97
C ARG A 29 21.65 20.45 5.48
N VAL A 30 21.56 19.13 5.63
CA VAL A 30 20.30 18.46 5.93
C VAL A 30 20.39 17.66 7.22
N ALA A 31 19.41 17.82 8.11
CA ALA A 31 19.11 16.88 9.19
C ALA A 31 17.81 16.16 8.91
N VAL A 32 17.73 14.88 9.28
CA VAL A 32 16.49 14.10 9.32
C VAL A 32 16.25 13.58 10.72
N ILE A 33 15.03 13.78 11.23
CA ILE A 33 14.63 13.39 12.58
C ILE A 33 13.71 12.19 12.47
N GLU A 34 13.99 11.11 13.21
CA GLU A 34 13.20 9.87 13.20
C GLU A 34 12.97 9.39 14.63
N GLU A 35 11.70 9.17 15.01
CA GLU A 35 11.34 8.72 16.36
C GLU A 35 11.40 7.19 16.55
N SER A 36 11.52 6.43 15.44
CA SER A 36 11.51 4.97 15.46
C SER A 36 12.70 4.43 14.65
N ARG A 37 12.44 3.77 13.53
CA ARG A 37 13.44 3.11 12.69
C ARG A 37 13.49 3.74 11.29
N PRO A 38 14.66 4.16 10.76
CA PRO A 38 14.80 4.61 9.38
C PRO A 38 14.33 3.58 8.37
N GLY A 39 13.58 4.06 7.36
CA GLY A 39 12.87 3.22 6.39
C GLY A 39 11.35 3.38 6.50
N GLY A 40 10.87 3.78 7.69
CA GLY A 40 9.46 4.10 7.96
C GLY A 40 8.50 2.95 7.69
N THR A 41 7.23 3.26 7.45
CA THR A 41 6.17 2.26 7.27
C THR A 41 6.53 1.24 6.20
N CYS A 42 6.98 1.65 5.03
CA CYS A 42 7.24 0.74 3.90
C CYS A 42 8.24 -0.36 4.25
N VAL A 43 9.37 0.00 4.84
CA VAL A 43 10.45 -0.95 5.13
C VAL A 43 10.19 -1.74 6.38
N ILE A 44 9.68 -1.10 7.45
CA ILE A 44 9.66 -1.70 8.78
C ILE A 44 8.33 -2.36 9.12
N ARG A 45 7.19 -1.78 8.70
CA ARG A 45 5.84 -2.25 9.12
C ARG A 45 4.78 -2.11 8.02
N GLY A 46 5.19 -2.34 6.76
CA GLY A 46 4.31 -2.23 5.59
C GLY A 46 4.75 -3.10 4.44
N CYS A 47 5.14 -2.47 3.33
CA CYS A 47 5.36 -3.13 2.03
C CYS A 47 6.33 -4.32 2.11
N VAL A 48 7.49 -4.14 2.73
CA VAL A 48 8.52 -5.19 2.77
C VAL A 48 8.10 -6.37 3.64
N PRO A 49 7.83 -6.21 4.95
CA PRO A 49 7.46 -7.35 5.79
C PRO A 49 6.19 -8.04 5.30
N LYS A 50 5.17 -7.28 4.87
CA LYS A 50 3.95 -7.84 4.30
C LYS A 50 4.23 -8.69 3.06
N LYS A 51 5.11 -8.24 2.16
CA LYS A 51 5.44 -8.98 0.94
C LYS A 51 6.20 -10.27 1.25
N LEU A 52 7.08 -10.26 2.26
CA LEU A 52 7.76 -11.47 2.74
C LEU A 52 6.77 -12.49 3.30
N LEU A 53 5.81 -12.06 4.15
CA LEU A 53 4.75 -12.93 4.64
C LEU A 53 3.88 -13.46 3.50
N MET A 54 3.57 -12.62 2.51
CA MET A 54 2.79 -13.00 1.34
C MET A 54 3.50 -14.11 0.53
N TYR A 55 4.82 -14.02 0.31
CA TYR A 55 5.57 -15.08 -0.33
C TYR A 55 5.53 -16.38 0.48
N GLY A 56 5.76 -16.30 1.80
CA GLY A 56 5.66 -17.46 2.67
C GLY A 56 4.29 -18.15 2.62
N SER A 57 3.22 -17.36 2.61
CA SER A 57 1.84 -17.86 2.57
C SER A 57 1.46 -18.56 1.26
N ALA A 58 2.23 -18.37 0.18
CA ALA A 58 1.94 -19.00 -1.11
C ALA A 58 2.43 -20.45 -1.19
N PHE A 59 3.46 -20.84 -0.42
CA PHE A 59 4.11 -22.15 -0.55
C PHE A 59 3.17 -23.34 -0.29
N SER A 60 2.22 -23.23 0.63
CA SER A 60 1.24 -24.29 0.90
C SER A 60 0.43 -24.62 -0.37
N ALA A 61 -0.04 -23.61 -1.03
CA ALA A 61 -0.82 -23.73 -2.26
C ALA A 61 0.03 -24.16 -3.46
N GLU A 62 1.30 -23.73 -3.53
CA GLU A 62 2.24 -24.16 -4.56
C GLU A 62 2.63 -25.63 -4.41
N ALA A 63 2.78 -26.10 -3.17
CA ALA A 63 3.01 -27.52 -2.89
C ALA A 63 1.82 -28.38 -3.35
N ALA A 64 0.59 -27.92 -3.14
CA ALA A 64 -0.60 -28.60 -3.65
C ALA A 64 -0.65 -28.64 -5.18
N ASP A 65 -0.27 -27.54 -5.86
CA ASP A 65 -0.17 -27.49 -7.31
C ASP A 65 0.83 -28.50 -7.88
N ALA A 66 1.93 -28.72 -7.18
CA ALA A 66 3.03 -29.58 -7.62
C ALA A 66 2.57 -31.01 -7.94
N ALA A 67 1.50 -31.49 -7.29
CA ALA A 67 0.93 -32.81 -7.57
C ALA A 67 0.43 -32.96 -9.00
N GLY A 68 -0.20 -31.90 -9.56
CA GLY A 68 -0.64 -31.88 -10.96
C GLY A 68 0.52 -32.01 -11.96
N PHE A 69 1.72 -31.64 -11.56
CA PHE A 69 2.96 -31.75 -12.36
C PHE A 69 3.77 -33.01 -12.02
N GLY A 70 3.20 -33.97 -11.28
CA GLY A 70 3.83 -35.25 -10.94
C GLY A 70 4.78 -35.22 -9.75
N TRP A 71 4.87 -34.11 -9.01
CA TRP A 71 5.67 -34.01 -7.79
C TRP A 71 4.91 -34.58 -6.58
N GLN A 72 5.61 -35.31 -5.74
CA GLN A 72 5.10 -35.73 -4.44
C GLN A 72 5.73 -34.82 -3.38
N VAL A 73 5.00 -33.83 -2.94
CA VAL A 73 5.46 -32.87 -1.94
C VAL A 73 4.62 -33.04 -0.67
N ALA A 74 5.28 -33.40 0.44
CA ALA A 74 4.68 -33.41 1.77
C ALA A 74 4.91 -32.02 2.43
N VAL A 75 3.88 -31.45 3.03
CA VAL A 75 4.00 -30.26 3.86
C VAL A 75 3.69 -30.67 5.29
N ASP A 76 4.74 -30.87 6.08
CA ASP A 76 4.62 -31.38 7.45
C ASP A 76 4.27 -30.31 8.49
N GLY A 77 4.22 -29.03 8.07
CA GLY A 77 3.89 -27.91 8.93
C GLY A 77 4.59 -26.62 8.51
N HIS A 78 4.43 -25.60 9.33
CA HIS A 78 5.04 -24.27 9.13
C HIS A 78 5.53 -23.74 10.49
N ASP A 79 6.77 -23.31 10.55
CA ASP A 79 7.37 -22.66 11.72
C ASP A 79 7.21 -21.14 11.60
N TRP A 80 6.14 -20.63 12.23
CA TRP A 80 5.84 -19.20 12.22
C TRP A 80 6.91 -18.36 12.92
N PRO A 81 7.41 -18.71 14.13
CA PRO A 81 8.51 -18.01 14.78
C PRO A 81 9.75 -17.87 13.87
N GLU A 82 10.19 -18.94 13.20
CA GLU A 82 11.36 -18.88 12.31
C GLU A 82 11.12 -17.90 11.12
N LEU A 83 9.90 -17.86 10.57
CA LEU A 83 9.56 -16.88 9.53
C LEU A 83 9.64 -15.45 10.06
N ILE A 84 9.08 -15.20 11.25
CA ILE A 84 9.11 -13.84 11.86
C ILE A 84 10.55 -13.42 12.14
N ASP A 85 11.39 -14.33 12.67
CA ASP A 85 12.80 -14.07 12.91
C ASP A 85 13.58 -13.81 11.62
N ALA A 86 13.34 -14.60 10.57
CA ALA A 86 13.95 -14.41 9.26
C ALA A 86 13.55 -13.04 8.65
N LYS A 87 12.27 -12.70 8.73
CA LYS A 87 11.76 -11.39 8.33
C LYS A 87 12.45 -10.28 9.12
N ASN A 88 12.54 -10.38 10.45
CA ASN A 88 13.15 -9.35 11.28
C ASN A 88 14.64 -9.15 10.96
N ARG A 89 15.40 -10.21 10.75
CA ARG A 89 16.80 -10.12 10.28
C ARG A 89 16.92 -9.34 8.96
N GLU A 90 15.98 -9.54 8.03
CA GLU A 90 15.97 -8.77 6.77
C GLU A 90 15.61 -7.31 6.99
N LEU A 91 14.66 -6.99 7.88
CA LEU A 91 14.33 -5.60 8.21
C LEU A 91 15.50 -4.88 8.87
N ASP A 92 16.25 -5.53 9.77
CA ASP A 92 17.44 -4.98 10.40
C ASP A 92 18.53 -4.68 9.36
N ARG A 93 18.73 -5.60 8.42
CA ARG A 93 19.66 -5.40 7.29
C ARG A 93 19.26 -4.19 6.45
N LEU A 94 17.99 -4.04 6.14
CA LEU A 94 17.46 -2.92 5.34
C LEU A 94 17.56 -1.60 6.11
N GLU A 95 17.26 -1.56 7.40
CA GLU A 95 17.46 -0.37 8.22
C GLU A 95 18.93 0.10 8.17
N GLY A 96 19.89 -0.84 8.31
CA GLY A 96 21.31 -0.55 8.18
C GLY A 96 21.66 0.09 6.83
N ILE A 97 21.02 -0.36 5.74
CA ILE A 97 21.17 0.25 4.41
C ILE A 97 20.63 1.68 4.41
N TYR A 98 19.44 1.92 4.98
CA TYR A 98 18.82 3.25 5.04
C TYR A 98 19.68 4.22 5.86
N ARG A 99 20.23 3.80 7.00
CA ARG A 99 21.19 4.58 7.79
C ARG A 99 22.45 4.93 6.95
N SER A 100 23.01 3.95 6.27
CA SER A 100 24.18 4.15 5.39
C SER A 100 23.86 5.09 4.23
N LEU A 101 22.69 5.02 3.63
CA LEU A 101 22.26 5.92 2.56
C LEU A 101 22.20 7.38 3.02
N LEU A 102 21.74 7.66 4.24
CA LEU A 102 21.70 9.01 4.82
C LEU A 102 23.12 9.49 5.13
N THR A 103 23.91 8.69 5.85
CA THR A 103 25.28 9.04 6.22
C THR A 103 26.16 9.30 5.00
N ASN A 104 26.11 8.43 3.98
CA ASN A 104 26.89 8.59 2.74
C ASN A 104 26.49 9.83 1.92
N ALA A 105 25.28 10.33 2.12
CA ALA A 105 24.82 11.58 1.52
C ALA A 105 25.17 12.82 2.36
N GLY A 106 25.82 12.66 3.52
CA GLY A 106 26.13 13.74 4.43
C GLY A 106 24.94 14.28 5.21
N VAL A 107 23.86 13.49 5.35
CA VAL A 107 22.67 13.86 6.13
C VAL A 107 22.87 13.48 7.58
N GLU A 108 22.63 14.42 8.51
CA GLU A 108 22.61 14.14 9.95
C GLU A 108 21.31 13.43 10.33
N LEU A 109 21.41 12.18 10.83
CA LEU A 109 20.28 11.46 11.40
C LEU A 109 20.18 11.74 12.89
N ILE A 110 19.06 12.32 13.32
CA ILE A 110 18.78 12.66 14.72
C ILE A 110 17.64 11.76 15.20
N GLU A 111 17.93 10.94 16.19
CA GLU A 111 16.93 10.06 16.80
C GLU A 111 16.08 10.82 17.81
N GLY A 112 14.76 10.69 17.69
CA GLY A 112 13.77 11.31 18.57
C GLY A 112 12.56 11.85 17.81
N ARG A 113 11.60 12.34 18.59
CA ARG A 113 10.38 12.94 18.07
C ARG A 113 10.61 14.41 17.75
N GLY A 114 10.43 14.77 16.47
CA GLY A 114 10.50 16.15 16.00
C GLY A 114 9.18 16.89 16.22
N LEU A 115 9.24 18.06 16.85
CA LEU A 115 8.11 18.96 17.07
C LEU A 115 8.40 20.32 16.42
N ILE A 116 7.48 20.82 15.62
CA ILE A 116 7.58 22.16 15.03
C ILE A 116 7.31 23.18 16.13
N ALA A 117 8.34 23.91 16.56
CA ALA A 117 8.29 24.93 17.59
C ALA A 117 8.09 26.34 17.01
N GLY A 118 8.46 26.54 15.72
CA GLY A 118 8.32 27.79 14.99
C GLY A 118 8.40 27.57 13.48
N PRO A 119 8.18 28.61 12.67
CA PRO A 119 8.25 28.50 11.20
C PRO A 119 9.60 28.03 10.68
N HIS A 120 10.66 28.15 11.46
CA HIS A 120 12.04 27.78 11.15
C HIS A 120 12.69 26.97 12.27
N GLU A 121 11.92 26.42 13.20
CA GLU A 121 12.43 25.79 14.41
C GLU A 121 11.74 24.44 14.65
N VAL A 122 12.57 23.42 14.94
CA VAL A 122 12.11 22.07 15.32
C VAL A 122 12.79 21.70 16.64
N ALA A 123 11.98 21.27 17.62
CA ALA A 123 12.44 20.74 18.88
C ALA A 123 12.52 19.20 18.83
N VAL A 124 13.59 18.64 19.41
CA VAL A 124 13.78 17.20 19.62
C VAL A 124 14.26 16.99 21.06
N GLY A 125 13.35 16.57 21.94
CA GLY A 125 13.62 16.59 23.39
C GLY A 125 13.94 18.02 23.85
N GLU A 126 15.11 18.23 24.44
CA GLU A 126 15.58 19.55 24.90
C GLU A 126 16.37 20.34 23.83
N ARG A 127 16.64 19.72 22.68
CA ARG A 127 17.37 20.37 21.58
C ARG A 127 16.41 21.20 20.73
N HIS A 128 16.80 22.44 20.44
CA HIS A 128 16.14 23.32 19.50
C HIS A 128 17.03 23.50 18.28
N LEU A 129 16.52 23.16 17.10
CA LEU A 129 17.26 23.19 15.83
C LEU A 129 16.57 24.15 14.88
N THR A 130 17.36 24.93 14.15
CA THR A 130 16.83 25.91 13.20
C THR A 130 17.12 25.51 11.77
N ALA A 131 16.14 25.76 10.86
CA ALA A 131 16.32 25.50 9.43
C ALA A 131 15.65 26.56 8.55
N GLU A 132 16.24 26.77 7.37
CA GLU A 132 15.60 27.63 6.37
C GLU A 132 14.27 27.02 5.88
N ARG A 133 14.23 25.69 5.76
CA ARG A 133 13.03 24.90 5.36
C ARG A 133 12.83 23.72 6.29
N ILE A 134 11.56 23.39 6.52
CA ILE A 134 11.12 22.19 7.26
C ILE A 134 10.27 21.36 6.32
N LEU A 135 10.55 20.05 6.23
CA LEU A 135 9.76 19.09 5.47
C LEU A 135 9.13 18.07 6.43
N VAL A 136 7.80 18.01 6.45
CA VAL A 136 7.05 17.00 7.20
C VAL A 136 6.83 15.77 6.32
N ALA A 137 7.36 14.61 6.75
CA ALA A 137 7.29 13.33 6.04
C ALA A 137 6.94 12.19 6.99
N THR A 138 6.05 12.47 7.96
CA THR A 138 5.67 11.57 9.06
C THR A 138 4.72 10.43 8.63
N GLY A 139 4.25 10.47 7.40
CA GLY A 139 3.42 9.41 6.81
C GLY A 139 2.03 9.30 7.41
N GLY A 140 1.51 8.07 7.46
CA GLY A 140 0.20 7.76 8.02
C GLY A 140 0.26 6.65 9.07
N TRP A 141 -0.77 6.58 9.92
CA TRP A 141 -0.91 5.61 11.00
C TRP A 141 -2.20 4.80 10.85
N PRO A 142 -2.24 3.50 11.22
CA PRO A 142 -3.48 2.72 11.21
C PRO A 142 -4.58 3.36 12.03
N GLN A 143 -5.81 3.37 11.50
CA GLN A 143 -6.98 3.82 12.22
C GLN A 143 -7.70 2.64 12.86
N ILE A 144 -7.96 2.72 14.16
CA ILE A 144 -8.85 1.82 14.88
C ILE A 144 -10.20 2.54 15.00
N PRO A 145 -11.29 2.02 14.42
CA PRO A 145 -12.61 2.64 14.54
C PRO A 145 -13.17 2.50 15.96
N GLU A 146 -14.08 3.39 16.31
CA GLU A 146 -14.77 3.40 17.61
C GLU A 146 -15.79 2.24 17.70
N VAL A 147 -15.28 1.03 17.96
CA VAL A 147 -16.06 -0.17 18.25
C VAL A 147 -15.72 -0.61 19.68
N PRO A 148 -16.72 -0.84 20.56
CA PRO A 148 -16.46 -1.26 21.94
C PRO A 148 -15.50 -2.47 22.00
N GLY A 149 -14.43 -2.36 22.79
CA GLY A 149 -13.44 -3.39 23.01
C GLY A 149 -12.45 -3.62 21.86
N LEU A 150 -12.62 -2.99 20.71
CA LEU A 150 -11.70 -3.21 19.58
C LEU A 150 -10.32 -2.58 19.83
N ALA A 151 -10.25 -1.42 20.44
CA ALA A 151 -8.97 -0.78 20.74
C ALA A 151 -8.18 -1.55 21.81
N GLU A 152 -8.86 -2.21 22.74
CA GLU A 152 -8.27 -2.94 23.87
C GLU A 152 -7.85 -4.37 23.47
N HIS A 153 -8.60 -5.01 22.56
CA HIS A 153 -8.47 -6.43 22.28
C HIS A 153 -8.10 -6.74 20.82
N GLY A 154 -8.17 -5.75 19.94
CA GLY A 154 -7.78 -5.87 18.55
C GLY A 154 -6.33 -5.50 18.30
N ILE A 155 -5.87 -5.81 17.09
CA ILE A 155 -4.56 -5.44 16.56
C ILE A 155 -4.72 -4.64 15.28
N THR A 156 -3.65 -3.96 14.86
CA THR A 156 -3.54 -3.33 13.53
C THR A 156 -2.56 -4.11 12.65
N SER A 157 -2.28 -3.59 11.44
CA SER A 157 -1.24 -4.15 10.58
C SER A 157 0.16 -4.09 11.20
N ASN A 158 0.40 -3.19 12.15
CA ASN A 158 1.70 -3.09 12.82
C ASN A 158 1.95 -4.34 13.68
N GLU A 159 1.01 -4.70 14.54
CA GLU A 159 1.11 -5.85 15.45
C GLU A 159 0.97 -7.17 14.67
N ALA A 160 0.15 -7.18 13.62
CA ALA A 160 -0.07 -8.37 12.78
C ALA A 160 1.22 -8.87 12.09
N LEU A 161 2.16 -7.97 11.81
CA LEU A 161 3.47 -8.31 11.23
C LEU A 161 4.44 -8.94 12.22
N ASP A 162 4.20 -8.82 13.52
CA ASP A 162 5.11 -9.23 14.58
C ASP A 162 4.44 -10.19 15.60
N LEU A 163 3.34 -10.85 15.21
CA LEU A 163 2.71 -11.85 16.06
C LEU A 163 3.70 -12.97 16.40
N ALA A 164 3.84 -13.27 17.70
CA ALA A 164 4.74 -14.31 18.18
C ALA A 164 4.31 -15.72 17.75
N ALA A 165 3.00 -15.93 17.53
CA ALA A 165 2.42 -17.17 17.06
C ALA A 165 1.40 -16.89 15.95
N ARG A 166 1.31 -17.80 14.99
CA ARG A 166 0.25 -17.77 13.96
C ARG A 166 -1.10 -17.98 14.64
N PRO A 167 -2.09 -17.10 14.41
CA PRO A 167 -3.46 -17.34 14.90
C PRO A 167 -4.07 -18.52 14.13
N ASP A 168 -4.83 -19.36 14.80
CA ASP A 168 -5.60 -20.43 14.14
C ASP A 168 -6.88 -19.87 13.51
N ARG A 169 -7.45 -18.82 14.11
CA ARG A 169 -8.64 -18.12 13.63
C ARG A 169 -8.44 -16.61 13.69
N VAL A 170 -8.71 -15.91 12.61
CA VAL A 170 -8.55 -14.47 12.54
C VAL A 170 -9.76 -13.80 11.89
N LEU A 171 -10.19 -12.68 12.47
CA LEU A 171 -11.15 -11.80 11.86
C LEU A 171 -10.44 -10.51 11.44
N VAL A 172 -10.48 -10.20 10.14
CA VAL A 172 -9.98 -8.94 9.58
C VAL A 172 -11.15 -8.01 9.30
N TYR A 173 -11.16 -6.85 9.95
CA TYR A 173 -12.19 -5.84 9.79
C TYR A 173 -11.76 -4.74 8.83
N GLY A 174 -12.39 -4.67 7.68
CA GLY A 174 -12.11 -3.78 6.56
C GLY A 174 -12.09 -4.52 5.23
N ALA A 175 -12.08 -3.81 4.12
CA ALA A 175 -12.00 -4.39 2.77
C ALA A 175 -11.11 -3.56 1.83
N GLY A 176 -10.25 -2.70 2.36
CA GLY A 176 -9.18 -2.06 1.61
C GLY A 176 -8.04 -3.03 1.30
N TYR A 177 -7.03 -2.56 0.54
CA TYR A 177 -5.90 -3.40 0.13
C TYR A 177 -5.17 -4.07 1.32
N ILE A 178 -5.01 -3.38 2.45
CA ILE A 178 -4.40 -3.96 3.66
C ILE A 178 -5.23 -5.15 4.18
N ALA A 179 -6.55 -4.98 4.25
CA ALA A 179 -7.44 -6.01 4.78
C ALA A 179 -7.41 -7.30 3.94
N VAL A 180 -7.55 -7.18 2.62
CA VAL A 180 -7.56 -8.36 1.73
C VAL A 180 -6.20 -9.03 1.62
N GLU A 181 -5.11 -8.25 1.73
CA GLU A 181 -3.75 -8.78 1.76
C GLU A 181 -3.48 -9.61 3.03
N PHE A 182 -3.81 -9.06 4.21
CA PHE A 182 -3.65 -9.81 5.46
C PHE A 182 -4.59 -11.00 5.56
N ALA A 183 -5.83 -10.89 5.08
CA ALA A 183 -6.72 -12.04 4.97
C ALA A 183 -6.12 -13.14 4.09
N SER A 184 -5.53 -12.79 2.94
CA SER A 184 -4.84 -13.74 2.06
C SER A 184 -3.59 -14.36 2.73
N ILE A 185 -2.82 -13.56 3.49
CA ILE A 185 -1.63 -14.02 4.22
C ILE A 185 -2.03 -15.05 5.28
N PHE A 186 -2.93 -14.70 6.20
CA PHE A 186 -3.34 -15.61 7.27
C PHE A 186 -4.00 -16.89 6.74
N ASN A 187 -4.87 -16.76 5.74
CA ASN A 187 -5.48 -17.90 5.08
C ASN A 187 -4.44 -18.81 4.42
N GLY A 188 -3.44 -18.25 3.72
CA GLY A 188 -2.39 -19.02 3.08
C GLY A 188 -1.48 -19.77 4.05
N PHE A 189 -1.37 -19.31 5.30
CA PHE A 189 -0.72 -20.05 6.39
C PHE A 189 -1.67 -21.01 7.12
N GLY A 190 -2.91 -21.17 6.66
CA GLY A 190 -3.88 -22.14 7.18
C GLY A 190 -4.73 -21.65 8.33
N ALA A 191 -4.79 -20.35 8.61
CA ALA A 191 -5.74 -19.80 9.56
C ALA A 191 -7.17 -19.79 8.99
N GLU A 192 -8.16 -20.16 9.80
CA GLU A 192 -9.56 -19.83 9.50
C GLU A 192 -9.71 -18.30 9.48
N THR A 193 -10.09 -17.75 8.34
CA THR A 193 -10.02 -16.31 8.10
C THR A 193 -11.38 -15.75 7.73
N HIS A 194 -11.86 -14.82 8.56
CA HIS A 194 -13.07 -14.04 8.34
C HIS A 194 -12.71 -12.63 7.87
N LEU A 195 -13.36 -12.15 6.80
CA LEU A 195 -13.22 -10.79 6.29
C LEU A 195 -14.55 -10.06 6.42
N VAL A 196 -14.64 -9.10 7.35
CA VAL A 196 -15.88 -8.36 7.66
C VAL A 196 -15.79 -6.95 7.10
N TYR A 197 -16.80 -6.54 6.33
CA TYR A 197 -16.83 -5.21 5.73
C TYR A 197 -18.25 -4.72 5.42
N ARG A 198 -18.43 -3.39 5.50
CA ARG A 198 -19.75 -2.72 5.36
C ARG A 198 -20.29 -2.59 3.94
N ALA A 199 -19.45 -2.73 2.91
CA ALA A 199 -19.83 -2.62 1.51
C ALA A 199 -20.24 -4.01 0.97
N ASP A 200 -20.84 -4.06 -0.22
CA ASP A 200 -21.17 -5.33 -0.88
C ASP A 200 -19.94 -6.03 -1.45
N LEU A 201 -18.96 -5.25 -1.93
CA LEU A 201 -17.72 -5.75 -2.54
C LEU A 201 -16.47 -5.14 -1.86
N PRO A 202 -15.36 -5.89 -1.79
CA PRO A 202 -14.08 -5.37 -1.30
C PRO A 202 -13.46 -4.36 -2.28
N LEU A 203 -12.31 -3.79 -1.92
CA LEU A 203 -11.45 -2.96 -2.77
C LEU A 203 -12.16 -1.75 -3.39
N ARG A 204 -12.88 -0.98 -2.55
CA ARG A 204 -13.51 0.27 -2.99
C ARG A 204 -12.48 1.18 -3.70
N GLY A 205 -12.84 1.68 -4.88
CA GLY A 205 -12.01 2.53 -5.73
C GLY A 205 -11.27 1.76 -6.84
N PHE A 206 -11.31 0.43 -6.81
CA PHE A 206 -10.89 -0.41 -7.94
C PHE A 206 -12.07 -0.59 -8.93
N ASP A 207 -11.75 -1.05 -10.14
CA ASP A 207 -12.75 -1.37 -11.16
C ASP A 207 -13.68 -2.49 -10.69
N ASP A 208 -14.98 -2.40 -10.99
CA ASP A 208 -15.98 -3.32 -10.43
C ASP A 208 -15.80 -4.77 -10.88
N ASP A 209 -15.40 -5.02 -12.14
CA ASP A 209 -15.09 -6.39 -12.60
C ASP A 209 -13.93 -7.01 -11.77
N ILE A 210 -12.94 -6.20 -11.37
CA ILE A 210 -11.84 -6.64 -10.49
C ILE A 210 -12.33 -6.90 -9.07
N ARG A 211 -13.21 -6.07 -8.54
CA ARG A 211 -13.77 -6.22 -7.18
C ARG A 211 -14.61 -7.49 -7.07
N GLU A 212 -15.47 -7.74 -8.06
CA GLU A 212 -16.28 -8.95 -8.15
C GLU A 212 -15.41 -10.20 -8.24
N GLU A 213 -14.45 -10.24 -9.16
CA GLU A 213 -13.54 -11.38 -9.31
C GLU A 213 -12.67 -11.59 -8.07
N SER A 214 -12.26 -10.49 -7.41
CA SER A 214 -11.52 -10.57 -6.15
C SER A 214 -12.33 -11.24 -5.04
N ALA A 215 -13.61 -10.90 -4.89
CA ALA A 215 -14.49 -11.54 -3.91
C ALA A 215 -14.64 -13.04 -4.20
N VAL A 216 -14.83 -13.41 -5.47
CA VAL A 216 -14.88 -14.82 -5.90
C VAL A 216 -13.59 -15.56 -5.58
N ALA A 217 -12.44 -14.96 -5.89
CA ALA A 217 -11.13 -15.57 -5.65
C ALA A 217 -10.84 -15.74 -4.14
N LEU A 218 -11.13 -14.74 -3.32
CA LEU A 218 -10.96 -14.80 -1.87
C LEU A 218 -11.83 -15.91 -1.24
N ALA A 219 -13.11 -15.95 -1.60
CA ALA A 219 -14.03 -16.99 -1.14
C ALA A 219 -13.62 -18.38 -1.64
N GLY A 220 -13.16 -18.48 -2.90
CA GLY A 220 -12.67 -19.72 -3.50
C GLY A 220 -11.45 -20.31 -2.79
N ARG A 221 -10.69 -19.49 -2.08
CA ARG A 221 -9.56 -19.91 -1.22
C ARG A 221 -9.97 -20.25 0.20
N GLY A 222 -11.26 -20.13 0.54
CA GLY A 222 -11.79 -20.45 1.86
C GLY A 222 -11.81 -19.28 2.85
N ILE A 223 -11.57 -18.05 2.40
CA ILE A 223 -11.81 -16.87 3.22
C ILE A 223 -13.31 -16.65 3.36
N ILE A 224 -13.81 -16.57 4.59
CA ILE A 224 -15.24 -16.38 4.89
C ILE A 224 -15.56 -14.88 4.83
N LEU A 225 -16.30 -14.49 3.80
CA LEU A 225 -16.67 -13.09 3.57
C LEU A 225 -17.96 -12.74 4.29
N HIS A 226 -17.98 -11.58 4.97
CA HIS A 226 -19.15 -11.00 5.63
C HIS A 226 -19.42 -9.60 5.04
N PRO A 227 -19.98 -9.52 3.81
CA PRO A 227 -20.33 -8.24 3.21
C PRO A 227 -21.53 -7.60 3.93
N GLY A 228 -21.63 -6.28 3.87
CA GLY A 228 -22.72 -5.52 4.50
C GLY A 228 -22.68 -5.49 6.03
N CYS A 229 -21.65 -6.06 6.66
CA CYS A 229 -21.53 -6.20 8.10
C CYS A 229 -20.53 -5.20 8.72
N THR A 230 -20.82 -4.80 9.96
CA THR A 230 -19.91 -4.03 10.82
C THR A 230 -19.75 -4.74 12.15
N LEU A 231 -18.67 -4.43 12.88
CA LEU A 231 -18.52 -4.94 14.25
C LEU A 231 -19.40 -4.15 15.20
N THR A 232 -20.05 -4.84 16.15
CA THR A 232 -20.82 -4.24 17.24
C THR A 232 -20.05 -4.23 18.57
N GLY A 233 -19.06 -5.11 18.73
CA GLY A 233 -18.20 -5.17 19.91
C GLY A 233 -17.20 -6.32 19.83
N VAL A 234 -16.14 -6.22 20.64
CA VAL A 234 -15.11 -7.25 20.82
C VAL A 234 -14.97 -7.49 22.31
N THR A 235 -15.08 -8.73 22.76
CA THR A 235 -14.95 -9.10 24.17
C THR A 235 -13.92 -10.22 24.32
N ALA A 236 -12.92 -10.00 25.21
CA ALA A 236 -11.96 -11.04 25.54
C ALA A 236 -12.63 -12.12 26.40
N GLN A 237 -12.34 -13.39 26.09
CA GLN A 237 -12.80 -14.55 26.86
C GLN A 237 -11.70 -15.04 27.83
N ALA A 238 -12.07 -15.86 28.80
CA ALA A 238 -11.15 -16.33 29.83
C ALA A 238 -10.03 -17.24 29.28
N ASP A 239 -10.25 -17.88 28.14
CA ASP A 239 -9.29 -18.71 27.42
C ASP A 239 -8.35 -17.93 26.47
N GLY A 240 -8.49 -16.58 26.43
CA GLY A 240 -7.69 -15.69 25.59
C GLY A 240 -8.29 -15.46 24.19
N LEU A 241 -9.38 -16.13 23.85
CA LEU A 241 -10.12 -15.89 22.60
C LEU A 241 -10.88 -14.56 22.66
N LYS A 242 -11.36 -14.10 21.53
CA LYS A 242 -12.15 -12.90 21.37
C LYS A 242 -13.48 -13.24 20.74
N ALA A 243 -14.58 -12.94 21.43
CA ALA A 243 -15.92 -12.97 20.89
C ALA A 243 -16.20 -11.64 20.17
N VAL A 244 -16.58 -11.71 18.91
CA VAL A 244 -16.83 -10.55 18.03
C VAL A 244 -18.27 -10.58 17.57
N GLY A 245 -19.06 -9.58 18.00
CA GLY A 245 -20.43 -9.41 17.53
C GLY A 245 -20.46 -8.65 16.20
N LEU A 246 -21.29 -9.12 15.27
CA LEU A 246 -21.58 -8.48 13.99
C LEU A 246 -22.95 -7.81 13.97
N SER A 247 -23.14 -6.86 13.06
CA SER A 247 -24.39 -6.09 12.91
C SER A 247 -25.60 -6.90 12.43
N ASP A 248 -25.38 -8.09 11.87
CA ASP A 248 -26.42 -9.03 11.47
C ASP A 248 -26.87 -9.98 12.61
N GLY A 249 -26.29 -9.82 13.80
CA GLY A 249 -26.55 -10.66 14.97
C GLY A 249 -25.64 -11.89 15.09
N THR A 250 -24.74 -12.11 14.15
CA THR A 250 -23.74 -13.19 14.22
C THR A 250 -22.70 -12.90 15.29
N GLU A 251 -22.25 -13.92 16.02
CA GLU A 251 -21.08 -13.87 16.88
C GLU A 251 -20.00 -14.83 16.34
N ILE A 252 -18.77 -14.33 16.25
CA ILE A 252 -17.59 -15.08 15.77
C ILE A 252 -16.55 -15.10 16.88
N VAL A 253 -15.98 -16.30 17.16
CA VAL A 253 -14.93 -16.46 18.18
C VAL A 253 -13.59 -16.74 17.49
N VAL A 254 -12.60 -15.88 17.72
CA VAL A 254 -11.29 -15.89 17.04
C VAL A 254 -10.13 -15.69 18.01
N ASP A 255 -8.92 -16.05 17.55
CA ASP A 255 -7.68 -15.79 18.28
C ASP A 255 -7.23 -14.34 18.13
N GLN A 256 -7.49 -13.70 16.97
CA GLN A 256 -7.11 -12.32 16.70
C GLN A 256 -8.19 -11.58 15.93
N VAL A 257 -8.37 -10.29 16.27
CA VAL A 257 -9.20 -9.34 15.52
C VAL A 257 -8.32 -8.22 15.01
N MET A 258 -8.20 -8.09 13.69
CA MET A 258 -7.35 -7.07 13.05
C MET A 258 -8.20 -5.93 12.50
N ALA A 259 -7.97 -4.71 12.97
CA ALA A 259 -8.54 -3.49 12.40
C ALA A 259 -7.73 -3.06 11.16
N ALA A 260 -8.36 -3.08 9.98
CA ALA A 260 -7.79 -2.68 8.71
C ALA A 260 -8.73 -1.75 7.91
N THR A 261 -9.41 -0.84 8.63
CA THR A 261 -10.45 0.04 8.09
C THR A 261 -9.91 1.31 7.42
N GLY A 262 -8.63 1.60 7.56
CA GLY A 262 -7.96 2.74 6.93
C GLY A 262 -6.72 3.20 7.68
N ARG A 263 -6.13 4.28 7.14
CA ARG A 263 -4.98 4.99 7.73
C ARG A 263 -5.30 6.48 7.77
N LEU A 264 -4.80 7.16 8.76
CA LEU A 264 -4.91 8.62 8.91
C LEU A 264 -3.53 9.26 8.85
N PRO A 265 -3.43 10.51 8.38
CA PRO A 265 -2.20 11.29 8.44
C PRO A 265 -1.62 11.38 9.85
N ASN A 266 -0.31 11.13 9.98
CA ASN A 266 0.36 11.14 11.28
C ASN A 266 0.81 12.57 11.64
N THR A 267 -0.15 13.41 12.02
CA THR A 267 0.03 14.84 12.34
C THR A 267 -0.15 15.18 13.81
N ALA A 268 -0.62 14.22 14.62
CA ALA A 268 -0.92 14.45 16.03
C ALA A 268 0.35 14.86 16.81
N GLY A 269 0.25 15.98 17.54
CA GLY A 269 1.32 16.46 18.41
C GLY A 269 2.56 17.01 17.68
N LEU A 270 2.50 17.29 16.37
CA LEU A 270 3.63 17.86 15.62
C LEU A 270 3.81 19.39 15.79
N GLY A 271 2.95 20.08 16.53
CA GLY A 271 3.05 21.53 16.72
C GLY A 271 2.53 22.37 15.53
N LEU A 272 1.85 21.77 14.56
CA LEU A 272 1.39 22.44 13.32
C LEU A 272 0.48 23.63 13.57
N LYS A 273 -0.42 23.54 14.56
CA LYS A 273 -1.31 24.63 14.93
C LYS A 273 -0.58 25.85 15.49
N THR A 274 0.56 25.65 16.17
CA THR A 274 1.34 26.74 16.79
C THR A 274 2.00 27.64 15.74
N VAL A 275 2.21 27.12 14.54
CA VAL A 275 2.77 27.86 13.40
C VAL A 275 1.71 28.30 12.38
N GLY A 276 0.43 28.08 12.68
CA GLY A 276 -0.69 28.56 11.85
C GLY A 276 -1.10 27.62 10.73
N ILE A 277 -0.67 26.34 10.72
CA ILE A 277 -1.14 25.35 9.74
C ILE A 277 -2.48 24.79 10.19
N THR A 278 -3.49 24.94 9.33
CA THR A 278 -4.82 24.37 9.48
C THR A 278 -4.85 22.98 8.86
N LEU A 279 -5.19 21.97 9.64
CA LEU A 279 -5.32 20.60 9.14
C LEU A 279 -6.63 20.40 8.37
N GLY A 280 -6.60 19.56 7.35
CA GLY A 280 -7.78 19.14 6.63
C GLY A 280 -8.67 18.18 7.42
N PRO A 281 -9.80 17.74 6.83
CA PRO A 281 -10.83 16.96 7.55
C PRO A 281 -10.40 15.59 8.05
N LYS A 282 -9.37 14.97 7.46
CA LYS A 282 -8.79 13.72 7.93
C LYS A 282 -7.53 13.92 8.80
N GLY A 283 -7.21 15.17 9.13
CA GLY A 283 -6.02 15.53 9.86
C GLY A 283 -4.77 15.67 8.99
N GLU A 284 -4.92 15.74 7.66
CA GLU A 284 -3.82 15.93 6.72
C GLU A 284 -3.28 17.37 6.74
N ILE A 285 -2.03 17.52 6.29
CA ILE A 285 -1.44 18.83 6.00
C ILE A 285 -1.80 19.21 4.57
N PRO A 286 -2.67 20.23 4.35
CA PRO A 286 -2.96 20.74 3.01
C PRO A 286 -1.69 21.34 2.40
N VAL A 287 -1.43 21.00 1.13
CA VAL A 287 -0.26 21.52 0.40
C VAL A 287 -0.63 21.89 -1.04
N ASP A 288 0.11 22.82 -1.60
CA ASP A 288 0.02 23.18 -3.01
C ASP A 288 0.69 22.14 -3.93
N ALA A 289 0.70 22.39 -5.24
CA ALA A 289 1.32 21.52 -6.24
C ALA A 289 2.85 21.35 -6.07
N ASN A 290 3.49 22.23 -5.29
CA ASN A 290 4.90 22.18 -4.97
C ASN A 290 5.17 21.57 -3.58
N SER A 291 4.17 20.93 -2.97
CA SER A 291 4.20 20.35 -1.62
C SER A 291 4.41 21.37 -0.51
N ARG A 292 4.10 22.65 -0.72
CA ARG A 292 4.23 23.73 0.27
C ARG A 292 2.91 23.92 1.02
N SER A 293 2.99 24.05 2.35
CA SER A 293 1.87 24.33 3.23
C SER A 293 1.45 25.81 3.22
N GLU A 294 0.51 26.19 4.11
CA GLU A 294 0.13 27.60 4.35
C GLU A 294 1.31 28.44 4.89
N VAL A 295 2.37 27.79 5.43
CA VAL A 295 3.58 28.46 5.96
C VAL A 295 4.72 28.29 4.95
N ASP A 296 5.25 29.38 4.42
CA ASP A 296 6.21 29.39 3.30
C ASP A 296 7.48 28.54 3.52
N SER A 297 7.91 28.38 4.77
CA SER A 297 9.09 27.59 5.14
C SER A 297 8.77 26.11 5.40
N ILE A 298 7.48 25.71 5.45
CA ILE A 298 7.06 24.36 5.84
C ILE A 298 6.41 23.64 4.64
N PHE A 299 6.92 22.46 4.36
CA PHE A 299 6.48 21.59 3.27
C PHE A 299 6.01 20.24 3.84
N ALA A 300 5.22 19.48 3.08
CA ALA A 300 4.87 18.12 3.45
C ALA A 300 4.78 17.20 2.22
N VAL A 301 5.18 15.93 2.39
CA VAL A 301 5.14 14.90 1.34
C VAL A 301 4.69 13.54 1.88
N GLY A 302 4.12 12.72 1.01
CA GLY A 302 3.63 11.37 1.32
C GLY A 302 2.30 11.38 2.04
N ASP A 303 2.00 10.28 2.77
CA ASP A 303 0.68 10.00 3.35
C ASP A 303 0.17 11.09 4.31
N VAL A 304 1.08 11.88 4.90
CA VAL A 304 0.71 13.00 5.77
C VAL A 304 -0.10 14.08 5.05
N THR A 305 -0.08 14.09 3.70
CA THR A 305 -0.85 15.02 2.86
C THR A 305 -2.18 14.45 2.35
N ASP A 306 -2.48 13.17 2.63
CA ASP A 306 -3.68 12.42 2.18
C ASP A 306 -3.98 12.52 0.66
N ARG A 307 -2.95 12.69 -0.18
CA ARG A 307 -3.11 12.71 -1.64
C ARG A 307 -3.20 11.30 -2.20
N VAL A 308 -2.07 10.57 -2.27
CA VAL A 308 -2.02 9.17 -2.70
C VAL A 308 -1.05 8.43 -1.78
N ALA A 309 -1.57 7.53 -0.95
CA ALA A 309 -0.80 6.80 0.06
C ALA A 309 -0.05 5.60 -0.56
N LEU A 310 0.97 5.88 -1.37
CA LEU A 310 1.83 4.89 -2.02
C LEU A 310 3.31 5.27 -1.87
N THR A 311 4.15 4.30 -1.53
CA THR A 311 5.61 4.50 -1.40
C THR A 311 6.26 5.17 -2.61
N PRO A 312 5.99 4.75 -3.88
CA PRO A 312 6.58 5.41 -5.05
C PRO A 312 6.15 6.87 -5.20
N VAL A 313 4.93 7.20 -4.78
CA VAL A 313 4.43 8.59 -4.81
C VAL A 313 5.19 9.44 -3.81
N ALA A 314 5.29 9.00 -2.54
CA ALA A 314 6.07 9.72 -1.53
C ALA A 314 7.54 9.92 -1.95
N ILE A 315 8.15 8.91 -2.61
CA ILE A 315 9.49 9.00 -3.18
C ILE A 315 9.56 10.06 -4.30
N ALA A 316 8.59 10.07 -5.21
CA ALA A 316 8.54 11.03 -6.31
C ALA A 316 8.33 12.47 -5.80
N GLU A 317 7.44 12.64 -4.81
CA GLU A 317 7.18 13.94 -4.16
C GLU A 317 8.43 14.46 -3.44
N GLY A 318 9.09 13.61 -2.63
CA GLY A 318 10.34 13.98 -1.94
C GLY A 318 11.46 14.36 -2.90
N HIS A 319 11.56 13.68 -4.06
CA HIS A 319 12.52 14.00 -5.10
C HIS A 319 12.17 15.33 -5.79
N ALA A 320 10.90 15.53 -6.17
CA ALA A 320 10.45 16.76 -6.80
C ALA A 320 10.60 17.98 -5.89
N PHE A 321 10.33 17.82 -4.58
CA PHE A 321 10.61 18.84 -3.57
C PHE A 321 12.11 19.24 -3.59
N ALA A 322 13.01 18.27 -3.48
CA ALA A 322 14.44 18.52 -3.43
C ALA A 322 14.97 19.19 -4.70
N ASP A 323 14.56 18.71 -5.89
CA ASP A 323 14.94 19.31 -7.18
C ASP A 323 14.43 20.75 -7.29
N SER A 324 13.19 21.02 -6.83
CA SER A 324 12.57 22.35 -6.94
C SER A 324 13.19 23.36 -5.97
N VAL A 325 13.41 22.96 -4.71
CA VAL A 325 13.85 23.87 -3.64
C VAL A 325 15.35 24.09 -3.63
N PHE A 326 16.14 23.05 -3.89
CA PHE A 326 17.60 23.10 -3.78
C PHE A 326 18.32 22.88 -5.11
N GLY A 327 17.69 22.20 -6.07
CA GLY A 327 18.32 21.86 -7.35
C GLY A 327 18.14 22.88 -8.47
N GLY A 328 17.33 23.94 -8.27
CA GLY A 328 17.01 24.90 -9.32
C GLY A 328 16.26 24.29 -10.50
N ARG A 329 15.58 23.16 -10.32
CA ARG A 329 14.85 22.40 -11.33
C ARG A 329 13.38 22.24 -10.92
N PRO A 330 12.51 23.25 -11.15
CA PRO A 330 11.10 23.17 -10.77
C PRO A 330 10.42 21.92 -11.34
N ARG A 331 9.86 21.10 -10.46
CA ARG A 331 9.25 19.83 -10.81
C ARG A 331 8.00 19.60 -9.97
N GLN A 332 6.92 19.16 -10.62
CA GLN A 332 5.70 18.73 -9.97
C GLN A 332 5.45 17.25 -10.22
N VAL A 333 4.79 16.59 -9.29
CA VAL A 333 4.38 15.19 -9.41
C VAL A 333 2.93 15.14 -9.87
N THR A 334 2.67 14.44 -10.98
CA THR A 334 1.31 14.09 -11.37
C THR A 334 0.82 12.91 -10.53
N HIS A 335 -0.40 12.98 -10.06
CA HIS A 335 -1.07 11.91 -9.33
C HIS A 335 -2.06 11.14 -10.22
N ALA A 336 -2.01 11.33 -11.54
CA ALA A 336 -2.79 10.60 -12.52
C ALA A 336 -2.04 9.35 -13.00
N ASN A 337 -2.80 8.31 -13.36
CA ASN A 337 -2.30 7.08 -13.97
C ASN A 337 -1.17 6.38 -13.17
N ILE A 338 -1.30 6.37 -11.84
CA ILE A 338 -0.33 5.71 -10.97
C ILE A 338 -0.60 4.20 -10.98
N PRO A 339 0.36 3.36 -11.45
CA PRO A 339 0.23 1.92 -11.32
C PRO A 339 0.20 1.52 -9.85
N SER A 340 -0.70 0.62 -9.49
CA SER A 340 -0.81 0.08 -8.15
C SER A 340 -1.08 -1.41 -8.17
N ALA A 341 -0.66 -2.11 -7.11
CA ALA A 341 -0.92 -3.53 -6.95
C ALA A 341 -1.42 -3.84 -5.54
N VAL A 342 -2.29 -4.83 -5.44
CA VAL A 342 -2.74 -5.46 -4.21
C VAL A 342 -2.21 -6.89 -4.21
N PHE A 343 -1.41 -7.21 -3.21
CA PHE A 343 -0.71 -8.49 -3.14
C PHE A 343 -1.56 -9.54 -2.43
N THR A 344 -2.71 -9.82 -3.00
CA THR A 344 -3.57 -10.98 -2.66
C THR A 344 -3.08 -12.25 -3.35
N GLN A 345 -3.78 -13.33 -3.16
CA GLN A 345 -3.63 -14.57 -3.91
C GLN A 345 -4.98 -14.89 -4.59
N PRO A 346 -5.07 -14.71 -5.92
CA PRO A 346 -4.08 -14.16 -6.85
C PRO A 346 -3.89 -12.63 -6.67
N PRO A 347 -2.74 -12.06 -7.12
CA PRO A 347 -2.50 -10.64 -7.03
C PRO A 347 -3.36 -9.84 -8.02
N ILE A 348 -3.58 -8.55 -7.66
CA ILE A 348 -4.35 -7.59 -8.44
C ILE A 348 -3.44 -6.43 -8.77
N ALA A 349 -3.60 -5.84 -9.97
CA ALA A 349 -2.94 -4.59 -10.32
C ALA A 349 -3.80 -3.76 -11.26
N SER A 350 -3.63 -2.45 -11.18
CA SER A 350 -4.41 -1.48 -11.96
C SER A 350 -3.58 -0.26 -12.31
N VAL A 351 -3.88 0.36 -13.43
CA VAL A 351 -3.36 1.68 -13.82
C VAL A 351 -4.41 2.43 -14.62
N GLY A 352 -4.51 3.74 -14.43
CA GLY A 352 -5.49 4.59 -15.09
C GLY A 352 -6.87 4.54 -14.43
N LEU A 353 -7.91 4.76 -15.22
CA LEU A 353 -9.29 4.93 -14.76
C LEU A 353 -10.02 3.59 -14.68
N THR A 354 -10.94 3.47 -13.72
CA THR A 354 -11.99 2.44 -13.73
C THR A 354 -12.96 2.71 -14.88
N GLU A 355 -13.77 1.74 -15.25
CA GLU A 355 -14.79 1.93 -16.30
C GLU A 355 -15.72 3.09 -15.99
N ASP A 356 -16.24 3.18 -14.77
CA ASP A 356 -17.11 4.28 -14.34
C ASP A 356 -16.40 5.63 -14.40
N GLY A 357 -15.14 5.67 -13.95
CA GLY A 357 -14.32 6.88 -14.03
C GLY A 357 -14.07 7.31 -15.49
N ALA A 358 -13.78 6.36 -16.36
CA ALA A 358 -13.57 6.62 -17.78
C ALA A 358 -14.86 7.09 -18.48
N ARG A 359 -16.01 6.44 -18.22
CA ARG A 359 -17.31 6.88 -18.73
C ARG A 359 -17.68 8.28 -18.24
N SER A 360 -17.40 8.57 -16.97
CA SER A 360 -17.65 9.89 -16.41
C SER A 360 -16.80 10.98 -17.07
N GLN A 361 -15.55 10.69 -17.43
CA GLN A 361 -14.60 11.65 -17.97
C GLN A 361 -14.68 11.79 -19.49
N TYR A 362 -14.88 10.68 -20.22
CA TYR A 362 -14.83 10.63 -21.68
C TYR A 362 -16.20 10.39 -22.35
N GLY A 363 -17.20 9.98 -21.59
CA GLY A 363 -18.52 9.62 -22.09
C GLY A 363 -18.51 8.20 -22.66
N GLU A 364 -18.25 8.05 -23.97
CA GLU A 364 -18.24 6.76 -24.63
C GLU A 364 -16.86 6.08 -24.56
N VAL A 365 -16.83 4.85 -24.03
CA VAL A 365 -15.62 4.04 -23.93
C VAL A 365 -15.87 2.62 -24.45
N ALA A 366 -14.87 2.04 -25.09
CA ALA A 366 -14.86 0.62 -25.44
C ALA A 366 -14.13 -0.16 -24.34
N VAL A 367 -14.74 -1.25 -23.89
CA VAL A 367 -14.21 -2.11 -22.83
C VAL A 367 -13.84 -3.46 -23.40
N PHE A 368 -12.58 -3.85 -23.26
CA PHE A 368 -12.08 -5.17 -23.64
C PHE A 368 -11.80 -5.96 -22.36
N ILE A 369 -12.30 -7.17 -22.30
CA ILE A 369 -12.14 -8.04 -21.13
C ILE A 369 -11.84 -9.46 -21.57
N SER A 370 -10.89 -10.10 -20.89
CA SER A 370 -10.57 -11.52 -21.05
C SER A 370 -10.56 -12.19 -19.68
N ARG A 371 -11.24 -13.35 -19.57
CA ARG A 371 -11.32 -14.15 -18.37
C ARG A 371 -11.01 -15.60 -18.71
N PHE A 372 -9.91 -16.12 -18.16
CA PHE A 372 -9.40 -17.44 -18.52
C PHE A 372 -8.73 -18.15 -17.33
N ASN A 373 -8.44 -19.44 -17.50
CA ASN A 373 -7.62 -20.16 -16.53
C ASN A 373 -6.14 -19.92 -16.85
N ALA A 374 -5.35 -19.49 -15.86
CA ALA A 374 -3.91 -19.48 -16.01
C ALA A 374 -3.41 -20.88 -16.40
N MET A 375 -2.42 -20.95 -17.29
CA MET A 375 -1.92 -22.24 -17.83
C MET A 375 -1.50 -23.20 -16.72
N LYS A 376 -0.83 -22.72 -15.68
CA LYS A 376 -0.47 -23.51 -14.49
C LYS A 376 -1.70 -24.18 -13.85
N ASN A 377 -2.82 -23.45 -13.79
CA ASN A 377 -4.05 -23.91 -13.12
C ASN A 377 -4.76 -25.02 -13.91
N THR A 378 -4.54 -25.15 -15.21
CA THR A 378 -5.17 -26.20 -16.04
C THR A 378 -4.68 -27.60 -15.66
N ILE A 379 -3.44 -27.72 -15.19
CA ILE A 379 -2.85 -29.01 -14.77
C ILE A 379 -2.96 -29.19 -13.25
N SER A 380 -2.76 -28.13 -12.46
CA SER A 380 -2.90 -28.21 -11.00
C SER A 380 -4.33 -28.40 -10.51
N GLY A 381 -5.32 -28.12 -11.38
CA GLY A 381 -6.75 -28.25 -11.06
C GLY A 381 -7.33 -27.08 -10.28
N ARG A 382 -6.62 -25.96 -10.12
CA ARG A 382 -7.17 -24.76 -9.51
C ARG A 382 -8.26 -24.12 -10.37
N SER A 383 -9.31 -23.66 -9.73
CA SER A 383 -10.45 -22.99 -10.38
C SER A 383 -10.24 -21.48 -10.55
N GLU A 384 -9.22 -20.91 -9.94
CA GLU A 384 -8.94 -19.46 -9.98
C GLU A 384 -8.76 -18.97 -11.41
N LYS A 385 -9.45 -17.87 -11.71
CA LYS A 385 -9.39 -17.22 -13.02
C LYS A 385 -8.35 -16.10 -13.03
N THR A 386 -7.80 -15.85 -14.20
CA THR A 386 -7.14 -14.59 -14.55
C THR A 386 -8.17 -13.71 -15.24
N LEU A 387 -8.24 -12.45 -14.85
CA LEU A 387 -9.06 -11.44 -15.49
C LEU A 387 -8.15 -10.30 -15.94
N MET A 388 -8.30 -9.88 -17.20
CA MET A 388 -7.62 -8.73 -17.79
C MET A 388 -8.63 -7.83 -18.47
N LYS A 389 -8.48 -6.53 -18.26
CA LYS A 389 -9.40 -5.51 -18.78
C LYS A 389 -8.63 -4.31 -19.31
N LEU A 390 -9.02 -3.83 -20.50
CA LEU A 390 -8.62 -2.55 -21.07
C LEU A 390 -9.85 -1.67 -21.24
N ILE A 391 -9.68 -0.38 -20.96
CA ILE A 391 -10.68 0.66 -21.16
C ILE A 391 -10.10 1.68 -22.13
N VAL A 392 -10.81 1.92 -23.22
CA VAL A 392 -10.37 2.73 -24.35
C VAL A 392 -11.35 3.89 -24.58
N ASP A 393 -10.84 5.10 -24.62
CA ASP A 393 -11.61 6.26 -25.09
C ASP A 393 -11.88 6.14 -26.60
N THR A 394 -13.15 6.02 -26.99
CA THR A 394 -13.53 5.78 -28.39
C THR A 394 -13.18 6.94 -29.31
N ALA A 395 -13.10 8.16 -28.81
CA ALA A 395 -12.82 9.35 -29.59
C ALA A 395 -11.33 9.48 -29.97
N SER A 396 -10.42 9.10 -29.06
CA SER A 396 -8.96 9.21 -29.26
C SER A 396 -8.25 7.89 -29.49
N ASP A 397 -8.94 6.77 -29.37
CA ASP A 397 -8.39 5.40 -29.35
C ASP A 397 -7.38 5.16 -28.20
N ARG A 398 -7.22 6.08 -27.24
CA ARG A 398 -6.26 5.93 -26.15
C ARG A 398 -6.72 4.91 -25.12
N VAL A 399 -5.79 4.07 -24.67
CA VAL A 399 -6.01 3.23 -23.50
C VAL A 399 -5.94 4.10 -22.26
N VAL A 400 -7.07 4.25 -21.56
CA VAL A 400 -7.22 5.14 -20.41
C VAL A 400 -7.30 4.39 -19.08
N GLY A 401 -7.45 3.06 -19.13
CA GLY A 401 -7.42 2.18 -17.96
C GLY A 401 -7.03 0.76 -18.32
N ALA A 402 -6.27 0.13 -17.43
CA ALA A 402 -5.92 -1.28 -17.53
C ALA A 402 -5.94 -1.92 -16.13
N HIS A 403 -6.55 -3.10 -16.04
CA HIS A 403 -6.76 -3.82 -14.78
C HIS A 403 -6.49 -5.30 -14.95
N MET A 404 -5.90 -5.92 -13.96
CA MET A 404 -5.60 -7.35 -13.97
C MET A 404 -5.78 -7.95 -12.58
N LEU A 405 -6.38 -9.14 -12.53
CA LEU A 405 -6.32 -10.07 -11.43
C LEU A 405 -5.73 -11.37 -11.97
N GLY A 406 -4.64 -11.85 -11.39
CA GLY A 406 -3.98 -13.08 -11.82
C GLY A 406 -2.49 -13.09 -11.49
N PRO A 407 -1.80 -14.20 -11.74
CA PRO A 407 -0.35 -14.31 -11.53
C PRO A 407 0.41 -13.18 -12.22
N ASP A 408 1.43 -12.65 -11.55
CA ASP A 408 2.33 -11.60 -12.06
C ASP A 408 1.66 -10.26 -12.40
N ALA A 409 0.42 -10.01 -11.94
CA ALA A 409 -0.34 -8.80 -12.26
C ALA A 409 0.47 -7.52 -12.00
N GLY A 410 1.19 -7.42 -10.88
CA GLY A 410 2.01 -6.25 -10.55
C GLY A 410 3.16 -6.02 -11.53
N GLU A 411 3.85 -7.08 -11.93
CA GLU A 411 4.98 -7.02 -12.85
C GLU A 411 4.52 -6.63 -14.26
N ILE A 412 3.42 -7.23 -14.73
CA ILE A 412 2.84 -6.95 -16.05
C ILE A 412 2.31 -5.50 -16.09
N MET A 413 1.56 -5.09 -15.07
CA MET A 413 0.93 -3.78 -15.02
C MET A 413 1.94 -2.63 -14.93
N GLN A 414 3.14 -2.87 -14.37
CA GLN A 414 4.22 -1.88 -14.39
C GLN A 414 4.61 -1.50 -15.83
N GLY A 415 4.71 -2.48 -16.73
CA GLY A 415 5.00 -2.23 -18.16
C GLY A 415 3.83 -1.53 -18.87
N ILE A 416 2.59 -1.96 -18.62
CA ILE A 416 1.38 -1.32 -19.16
C ILE A 416 1.26 0.14 -18.69
N GLY A 417 1.64 0.42 -17.46
CA GLY A 417 1.67 1.79 -16.92
C GLY A 417 2.56 2.73 -17.75
N VAL A 418 3.70 2.26 -18.23
CA VAL A 418 4.58 3.04 -19.12
C VAL A 418 3.87 3.35 -20.43
N ALA A 419 3.18 2.36 -21.04
CA ALA A 419 2.42 2.54 -22.27
C ALA A 419 1.30 3.58 -22.11
N ILE A 420 0.52 3.50 -21.03
CA ILE A 420 -0.56 4.46 -20.73
C ILE A 420 -0.01 5.88 -20.54
N ILE A 421 1.08 6.04 -19.79
CA ILE A 421 1.73 7.36 -19.60
C ILE A 421 2.25 7.92 -20.92
N ALA A 422 2.77 7.06 -21.82
CA ALA A 422 3.20 7.45 -23.15
C ALA A 422 2.02 7.78 -24.09
N GLY A 423 0.78 7.48 -23.67
CA GLY A 423 -0.43 7.75 -24.44
C GLY A 423 -0.74 6.73 -25.52
N ALA A 424 -0.32 5.48 -25.33
CA ALA A 424 -0.56 4.39 -26.27
C ALA A 424 -2.05 4.22 -26.57
N THR A 425 -2.34 3.97 -27.85
CA THR A 425 -3.66 3.71 -28.38
C THR A 425 -3.98 2.22 -28.39
N LYS A 426 -5.26 1.86 -28.55
CA LYS A 426 -5.67 0.46 -28.77
C LYS A 426 -5.03 -0.11 -30.03
N ALA A 427 -4.89 0.71 -31.08
CA ALA A 427 -4.18 0.34 -32.28
C ALA A 427 -2.71 -0.02 -32.03
N ASP A 428 -2.01 0.68 -31.11
CA ASP A 428 -0.64 0.33 -30.72
C ASP A 428 -0.59 -1.02 -29.99
N PHE A 429 -1.53 -1.27 -29.08
CA PHE A 429 -1.67 -2.57 -28.43
C PHE A 429 -1.92 -3.67 -29.46
N ASP A 430 -2.82 -3.43 -30.43
CA ASP A 430 -3.15 -4.40 -31.47
C ASP A 430 -2.02 -4.69 -32.46
N ALA A 431 -1.14 -3.71 -32.68
CA ALA A 431 0.03 -3.86 -33.55
C ALA A 431 1.22 -4.52 -32.81
N THR A 432 1.18 -4.57 -31.48
CA THR A 432 2.25 -5.18 -30.68
C THR A 432 2.18 -6.70 -30.77
N ILE A 433 3.32 -7.33 -31.11
CA ILE A 433 3.44 -8.79 -31.13
C ILE A 433 3.56 -9.30 -29.70
N GLY A 434 2.67 -10.22 -29.30
CA GLY A 434 2.67 -10.82 -27.97
C GLY A 434 3.85 -11.76 -27.75
N ILE A 435 4.26 -11.91 -26.50
CA ILE A 435 5.23 -12.93 -26.09
C ILE A 435 4.47 -14.23 -25.80
N HIS A 436 4.64 -15.23 -26.65
CA HIS A 436 3.94 -16.51 -26.51
C HIS A 436 4.84 -17.60 -25.92
N PRO A 437 4.34 -18.45 -24.94
CA PRO A 437 3.04 -18.33 -24.29
C PRO A 437 3.16 -17.57 -22.95
N THR A 438 2.49 -16.44 -22.83
CA THR A 438 2.40 -15.67 -21.56
C THR A 438 0.98 -15.19 -21.33
N ALA A 439 0.60 -14.93 -20.07
CA ALA A 439 -0.68 -14.29 -19.79
C ALA A 439 -0.73 -12.85 -20.32
N ALA A 440 0.40 -12.13 -20.33
CA ALA A 440 0.49 -10.74 -20.75
C ALA A 440 0.08 -10.51 -22.22
N GLU A 441 0.21 -11.53 -23.09
CA GLU A 441 -0.18 -11.42 -24.51
C GLU A 441 -1.67 -11.12 -24.69
N GLU A 442 -2.53 -11.45 -23.70
CA GLU A 442 -3.95 -11.12 -23.75
C GLU A 442 -4.19 -9.61 -23.91
N PHE A 443 -3.36 -8.76 -23.30
CA PHE A 443 -3.50 -7.31 -23.46
C PHE A 443 -3.32 -6.83 -24.91
N VAL A 444 -2.62 -7.59 -25.73
CA VAL A 444 -2.38 -7.26 -27.15
C VAL A 444 -3.16 -8.15 -28.11
N THR A 445 -3.99 -9.08 -27.61
CA THR A 445 -4.80 -9.99 -28.45
C THR A 445 -6.31 -9.76 -28.30
N MET A 446 -6.78 -9.02 -27.31
CA MET A 446 -8.19 -8.66 -27.15
C MET A 446 -8.66 -7.76 -28.31
N ARG A 447 -9.53 -8.27 -29.20
CA ARG A 447 -10.00 -7.55 -30.41
C ARG A 447 -11.46 -7.14 -30.34
N THR A 448 -12.27 -7.83 -29.57
CA THR A 448 -13.72 -7.61 -29.51
C THR A 448 -14.08 -6.90 -28.22
N PRO A 449 -14.64 -5.69 -28.27
CA PRO A 449 -15.12 -5.03 -27.07
C PRO A 449 -16.31 -5.76 -26.48
N ARG A 450 -16.50 -5.65 -25.18
CA ARG A 450 -17.70 -6.10 -24.45
C ARG A 450 -18.90 -5.31 -24.96
N SER A 451 -19.98 -6.05 -25.33
CA SER A 451 -21.26 -5.48 -25.78
C SER A 451 -22.02 -4.79 -24.65
#